data_c1b14966789795a2406b6d6e37bf7d3c
#
_entry.id   c1b14966789795a2406b6d6e37bf7d3c
#
_cell.length_a   1.000
_cell.length_b   1.000
_cell.length_c   1.000
_cell.angle_alpha   90.00
_cell.angle_beta   90.00
_cell.angle_gamma   90.00
#
_symmetry.space_group_name_H-M   'P 1'
#
loop_
_entity.id
_entity.type
_entity.pdbx_description
1 polymer ?
#
loop_
_entity_poly.entity_id
_entity_poly.type
_entity_poly.pdbx_seq_one_letter_code
_entity_poly.pdbx_strand_id
1 'polypeptide(L)'
;MKKNKLILCDLDGTLFDTIKVNYCSYKKALKEINYDIEYDFFIKECYGKHYKTFLPKIGLNEEEMEIVHKIKKRLYNKYLNEAKINIHLFNLLELSKNKYYIALVTTASRKNSDEILNYFDKRELFDLIIAAEDVNNKKPNPEGFIKAMEYFHVSSENTLVFEDSDVGIEAAVKSGANILKVQKF
;
A
#
# COMPACT_ATOMS: atom_id res chain seq x y z
N MET A 1 -12.23 2.27 28.44
CA MET A 1 -12.96 1.08 27.90
C MET A 1 -12.06 0.38 26.92
N LYS A 2 -12.07 -0.96 26.88
CA LYS A 2 -11.32 -1.71 25.85
C LYS A 2 -11.96 -1.47 24.50
N LYS A 3 -11.17 -1.13 23.47
CA LYS A 3 -11.66 -0.98 22.10
C LYS A 3 -12.17 -2.34 21.60
N ASN A 4 -13.27 -2.36 20.86
CA ASN A 4 -13.87 -3.58 20.30
C ASN A 4 -14.19 -3.42 18.80
N LYS A 5 -13.68 -2.37 18.18
CA LYS A 5 -13.85 -2.06 16.75
C LYS A 5 -12.50 -1.82 16.09
N LEU A 6 -12.41 -2.13 14.81
CA LEU A 6 -11.17 -2.10 14.04
C LEU A 6 -11.38 -1.35 12.72
N ILE A 7 -10.45 -0.47 12.38
CA ILE A 7 -10.32 0.11 11.05
C ILE A 7 -9.05 -0.43 10.42
N LEU A 8 -9.17 -0.97 9.23
CA LEU A 8 -8.08 -1.44 8.38
C LEU A 8 -7.96 -0.53 7.17
N CYS A 9 -6.75 -0.06 6.88
CA CYS A 9 -6.50 0.80 5.73
C CYS A 9 -5.49 0.15 4.80
N ASP A 10 -5.71 0.24 3.50
CA ASP A 10 -4.63 0.09 2.53
C ASP A 10 -3.78 1.36 2.46
N LEU A 11 -2.61 1.27 1.83
CA LEU A 11 -1.64 2.36 1.74
C LEU A 11 -1.76 3.13 0.40
N ASP A 12 -1.42 2.42 -0.70
CA ASP A 12 -1.20 3.00 -2.02
C ASP A 12 -2.53 3.21 -2.76
N GLY A 13 -2.97 4.45 -2.96
CA GLY A 13 -4.26 4.81 -3.55
C GLY A 13 -5.36 5.05 -2.50
N THR A 14 -5.15 4.62 -1.27
CA THR A 14 -6.08 4.78 -0.15
C THR A 14 -5.65 5.89 0.82
N LEU A 15 -4.50 5.73 1.47
CA LEU A 15 -3.93 6.74 2.39
C LEU A 15 -3.06 7.75 1.65
N PHE A 16 -2.37 7.31 0.61
CA PHE A 16 -1.50 8.14 -0.20
C PHE A 16 -1.67 7.83 -1.69
N ASP A 17 -1.76 8.87 -2.54
CA ASP A 17 -1.50 8.71 -3.96
C ASP A 17 0.03 8.66 -4.17
N THR A 18 0.54 7.46 -4.41
CA THR A 18 1.98 7.17 -4.58
C THR A 18 2.36 6.96 -6.05
N ILE A 19 1.47 7.27 -7.01
CA ILE A 19 1.72 7.05 -8.43
C ILE A 19 3.02 7.70 -8.87
N LYS A 20 3.19 8.99 -8.57
CA LYS A 20 4.40 9.74 -8.96
C LYS A 20 5.66 9.26 -8.23
N VAL A 21 5.55 8.89 -6.94
CA VAL A 21 6.67 8.31 -6.18
C VAL A 21 7.20 7.06 -6.87
N ASN A 22 6.30 6.15 -7.22
CA ASN A 22 6.63 4.90 -7.90
C ASN A 22 7.17 5.17 -9.32
N TYR A 23 6.53 6.04 -10.09
CA TYR A 23 6.99 6.42 -11.43
C TYR A 23 8.42 6.98 -11.42
N CYS A 24 8.68 8.01 -10.61
CA CYS A 24 9.99 8.66 -10.54
C CYS A 24 11.08 7.67 -10.08
N SER A 25 10.74 6.80 -9.14
CA SER A 25 11.66 5.75 -8.65
C SER A 25 12.00 4.72 -9.73
N TYR A 26 10.99 4.24 -10.49
CA TYR A 26 11.21 3.32 -11.62
C TYR A 26 11.93 4.00 -12.78
N LYS A 27 11.50 5.21 -13.18
CA LYS A 27 12.15 5.96 -14.27
C LYS A 27 13.63 6.16 -14.00
N LYS A 28 13.98 6.56 -12.77
CA LYS A 28 15.38 6.73 -12.39
C LYS A 28 16.14 5.41 -12.33
N ALA A 29 15.53 4.33 -11.80
CA ALA A 29 16.15 3.03 -11.74
C ALA A 29 16.43 2.46 -13.15
N LEU A 30 15.49 2.60 -14.07
CA LEU A 30 15.63 2.18 -15.46
C LEU A 30 16.73 2.94 -16.19
N LYS A 31 16.84 4.25 -15.95
CA LYS A 31 17.93 5.07 -16.53
C LYS A 31 19.31 4.65 -16.08
N GLU A 32 19.47 4.05 -14.89
CA GLU A 32 20.77 3.52 -14.42
C GLU A 32 21.25 2.30 -15.24
N ILE A 33 20.34 1.65 -15.98
CA ILE A 33 20.67 0.53 -16.88
C ILE A 33 20.31 0.82 -18.35
N ASN A 34 20.28 2.10 -18.75
CA ASN A 34 20.02 2.59 -20.11
C ASN A 34 18.63 2.26 -20.67
N TYR A 35 17.63 2.04 -19.83
CA TYR A 35 16.23 1.98 -20.22
C TYR A 35 15.49 3.26 -19.81
N ASP A 36 14.32 3.50 -20.41
CA ASP A 36 13.42 4.59 -19.99
C ASP A 36 11.96 4.12 -19.99
N ILE A 37 11.10 4.91 -19.37
CA ILE A 37 9.67 4.64 -19.29
C ILE A 37 8.90 5.95 -19.30
N GLU A 38 7.88 6.04 -20.15
CA GLU A 38 7.00 7.19 -20.22
C GLU A 38 5.88 7.12 -19.19
N TYR A 39 5.41 8.28 -18.71
CA TYR A 39 4.43 8.36 -17.64
C TYR A 39 3.11 7.67 -17.99
N ASP A 40 2.59 7.92 -19.21
CA ASP A 40 1.31 7.32 -19.63
C ASP A 40 1.38 5.80 -19.74
N PHE A 41 2.51 5.28 -20.22
CA PHE A 41 2.76 3.85 -20.23
C PHE A 41 2.82 3.29 -18.81
N PHE A 42 3.50 4.00 -17.88
CA PHE A 42 3.59 3.58 -16.49
C PHE A 42 2.20 3.47 -15.84
N ILE A 43 1.35 4.49 -16.02
CA ILE A 43 -0.02 4.49 -15.47
C ILE A 43 -0.83 3.30 -16.01
N LYS A 44 -0.79 3.08 -17.32
CA LYS A 44 -1.62 2.07 -17.98
C LYS A 44 -1.14 0.64 -17.75
N GLU A 45 0.17 0.44 -17.80
CA GLU A 45 0.75 -0.90 -17.90
C GLU A 45 1.48 -1.37 -16.64
N CYS A 46 1.91 -0.45 -15.75
CA CYS A 46 2.79 -0.77 -14.64
C CYS A 46 2.17 -0.56 -13.26
N TYR A 47 1.45 0.57 -13.06
CA TYR A 47 0.92 0.93 -11.76
C TYR A 47 -0.02 -0.14 -11.19
N GLY A 48 0.14 -0.47 -9.91
CA GLY A 48 -0.62 -1.53 -9.24
C GLY A 48 -0.22 -2.96 -9.60
N LYS A 49 0.73 -3.15 -10.54
CA LYS A 49 1.18 -4.48 -10.97
C LYS A 49 2.54 -4.83 -10.38
N HIS A 50 2.78 -6.12 -10.19
CA HIS A 50 4.09 -6.62 -9.76
C HIS A 50 5.15 -6.37 -10.86
N TYR A 51 6.37 -5.97 -10.49
CA TYR A 51 7.43 -5.61 -11.45
C TYR A 51 7.77 -6.73 -12.46
N LYS A 52 7.67 -8.01 -12.07
CA LYS A 52 7.86 -9.14 -12.96
C LYS A 52 6.80 -9.27 -14.07
N THR A 53 5.68 -8.55 -13.98
CA THR A 53 4.63 -8.57 -15.00
C THR A 53 4.75 -7.46 -16.03
N PHE A 54 5.38 -6.33 -15.69
CA PHE A 54 5.47 -5.20 -16.62
C PHE A 54 6.89 -4.91 -17.13
N LEU A 55 7.95 -5.18 -16.35
CA LEU A 55 9.32 -4.95 -16.81
C LEU A 55 9.71 -5.79 -18.05
N PRO A 56 9.23 -7.03 -18.22
CA PRO A 56 9.45 -7.77 -19.47
C PRO A 56 8.86 -7.09 -20.70
N LYS A 57 7.76 -6.31 -20.56
CA LYS A 57 7.13 -5.60 -21.67
C LYS A 57 7.99 -4.48 -22.25
N ILE A 58 8.98 -4.01 -21.50
CA ILE A 58 9.97 -3.01 -21.94
C ILE A 58 11.33 -3.63 -22.26
N GLY A 59 11.37 -4.96 -22.34
CA GLY A 59 12.53 -5.70 -22.84
C GLY A 59 13.55 -6.13 -21.80
N LEU A 60 13.27 -6.04 -20.49
CA LEU A 60 14.20 -6.48 -19.44
C LEU A 60 14.19 -7.99 -19.27
N ASN A 61 15.38 -8.58 -19.13
CA ASN A 61 15.56 -9.95 -18.66
C ASN A 61 15.44 -10.07 -17.13
N GLU A 62 15.50 -11.31 -16.60
CA GLU A 62 15.31 -11.56 -15.16
C GLU A 62 16.34 -10.86 -14.27
N GLU A 63 17.61 -10.85 -14.67
CA GLU A 63 18.68 -10.19 -13.92
C GLU A 63 18.48 -8.67 -13.88
N GLU A 64 18.19 -8.07 -15.02
CA GLU A 64 17.91 -6.63 -15.13
C GLU A 64 16.67 -6.22 -14.29
N MET A 65 15.62 -7.04 -14.29
CA MET A 65 14.44 -6.81 -13.46
C MET A 65 14.76 -6.77 -11.97
N GLU A 66 15.58 -7.69 -11.48
CA GLU A 66 16.00 -7.71 -10.08
C GLU A 66 16.89 -6.50 -9.73
N ILE A 67 17.79 -6.09 -10.65
CA ILE A 67 18.61 -4.89 -10.51
C ILE A 67 17.72 -3.65 -10.39
N VAL A 68 16.80 -3.45 -11.34
CA VAL A 68 15.86 -2.32 -11.35
C VAL A 68 15.01 -2.30 -10.07
N HIS A 69 14.50 -3.46 -9.65
CA HIS A 69 13.69 -3.55 -8.44
C HIS A 69 14.48 -3.14 -7.18
N LYS A 70 15.74 -3.59 -7.04
CA LYS A 70 16.62 -3.19 -5.93
C LYS A 70 16.91 -1.67 -5.96
N ILE A 71 17.23 -1.13 -7.13
CA ILE A 71 17.50 0.32 -7.29
C ILE A 71 16.22 1.11 -6.96
N LYS A 72 15.07 0.73 -7.52
CA LYS A 72 13.78 1.37 -7.24
C LYS A 72 13.48 1.41 -5.74
N LYS A 73 13.67 0.30 -5.02
CA LYS A 73 13.47 0.26 -3.56
C LYS A 73 14.38 1.25 -2.82
N ARG A 74 15.64 1.38 -3.23
CA ARG A 74 16.60 2.34 -2.66
C ARG A 74 16.20 3.79 -2.93
N LEU A 75 15.57 4.05 -4.09
CA LEU A 75 15.20 5.40 -4.53
C LEU A 75 13.84 5.86 -4.02
N TYR A 76 12.99 4.96 -3.53
CA TYR A 76 11.61 5.26 -3.16
C TYR A 76 11.50 6.44 -2.20
N ASN A 77 12.30 6.46 -1.16
CA ASN A 77 12.29 7.53 -0.14
C ASN A 77 12.73 8.90 -0.66
N LYS A 78 13.48 8.95 -1.77
CA LYS A 78 13.93 10.22 -2.38
C LYS A 78 12.82 10.99 -3.09
N TYR A 79 11.69 10.33 -3.36
CA TYR A 79 10.56 10.88 -4.09
C TYR A 79 9.28 10.96 -3.25
N LEU A 80 9.36 10.83 -1.91
CA LEU A 80 8.19 10.89 -1.04
C LEU A 80 7.49 12.25 -1.06
N ASN A 81 8.21 13.32 -1.41
CA ASN A 81 7.64 14.63 -1.67
C ASN A 81 6.64 14.67 -2.86
N GLU A 82 6.68 13.68 -3.74
CA GLU A 82 5.72 13.52 -4.86
C GLU A 82 4.41 12.80 -4.45
N ALA A 83 4.36 12.24 -3.24
CA ALA A 83 3.14 11.62 -2.74
C ALA A 83 2.11 12.67 -2.34
N LYS A 84 0.82 12.36 -2.61
CA LYS A 84 -0.28 13.15 -2.07
C LYS A 84 -0.91 12.41 -0.92
N ILE A 85 -1.13 13.11 0.19
CA ILE A 85 -1.76 12.55 1.39
C ILE A 85 -3.29 12.71 1.31
N ASN A 86 -4.03 11.66 1.64
CA ASN A 86 -5.47 11.71 1.87
C ASN A 86 -5.75 12.31 3.25
N ILE A 87 -5.64 13.64 3.36
CA ILE A 87 -5.77 14.33 4.64
C ILE A 87 -7.14 14.11 5.28
N HIS A 88 -8.20 13.97 4.47
CA HIS A 88 -9.55 13.75 4.99
C HIS A 88 -9.69 12.39 5.67
N LEU A 89 -9.11 11.35 5.08
CA LEU A 89 -9.10 10.02 5.70
C LEU A 89 -8.23 10.02 6.96
N PHE A 90 -7.06 10.65 6.94
CA PHE A 90 -6.22 10.76 8.15
C PHE A 90 -6.94 11.48 9.29
N ASN A 91 -7.64 12.59 9.02
CA ASN A 91 -8.43 13.28 10.03
C ASN A 91 -9.53 12.39 10.63
N LEU A 92 -10.21 11.60 9.77
CA LEU A 92 -11.22 10.63 10.24
C LEU A 92 -10.58 9.57 11.15
N LEU A 93 -9.42 9.04 10.80
CA LEU A 93 -8.69 8.04 11.58
C LEU A 93 -8.25 8.62 12.94
N GLU A 94 -7.71 9.83 12.97
CA GLU A 94 -7.33 10.53 14.20
C GLU A 94 -8.51 10.71 15.16
N LEU A 95 -9.67 11.15 14.66
CA LEU A 95 -10.91 11.27 15.44
C LEU A 95 -11.42 9.91 15.94
N SER A 96 -11.11 8.84 15.22
CA SER A 96 -11.55 7.47 15.55
C SER A 96 -10.63 6.76 16.55
N LYS A 97 -9.40 7.24 16.77
CA LYS A 97 -8.33 6.55 17.52
C LYS A 97 -8.75 6.12 18.93
N ASN A 98 -9.61 6.88 19.58
CA ASN A 98 -10.05 6.55 20.94
C ASN A 98 -11.06 5.38 21.01
N LYS A 99 -11.77 5.10 19.91
CA LYS A 99 -12.84 4.09 19.85
C LYS A 99 -12.46 2.85 19.04
N TYR A 100 -11.54 3.00 18.08
CA TYR A 100 -11.13 1.94 17.14
C TYR A 100 -9.66 1.62 17.33
N TYR A 101 -9.29 0.35 17.16
CA TYR A 101 -7.95 0.01 16.73
C TYR A 101 -7.78 0.44 15.27
N ILE A 102 -6.58 0.87 14.89
CA ILE A 102 -6.30 1.30 13.53
C ILE A 102 -5.08 0.54 13.04
N ALA A 103 -5.23 -0.20 11.93
CA ALA A 103 -4.12 -0.93 11.36
C ALA A 103 -3.98 -0.66 9.84
N LEU A 104 -2.74 -0.72 9.40
CA LEU A 104 -2.38 -0.71 7.98
C LEU A 104 -2.26 -2.16 7.49
N VAL A 105 -2.85 -2.48 6.34
CA VAL A 105 -2.71 -3.77 5.65
C VAL A 105 -2.40 -3.51 4.18
N THR A 106 -1.15 -3.69 3.77
CA THR A 106 -0.67 -3.30 2.45
C THR A 106 0.15 -4.38 1.76
N THR A 107 0.20 -4.34 0.43
CA THR A 107 1.12 -5.14 -0.39
C THR A 107 2.49 -4.47 -0.56
N ALA A 108 2.68 -3.25 -0.07
CA ALA A 108 3.98 -2.59 -0.02
C ALA A 108 4.92 -3.27 0.98
N SER A 109 6.24 -3.09 0.81
CA SER A 109 7.20 -3.60 1.78
C SER A 109 7.12 -2.84 3.10
N ARG A 110 7.49 -3.51 4.21
CA ARG A 110 7.60 -2.90 5.54
C ARG A 110 8.38 -1.59 5.49
N LYS A 111 9.54 -1.63 4.86
CA LYS A 111 10.41 -0.47 4.71
C LYS A 111 9.71 0.72 4.05
N ASN A 112 9.07 0.50 2.89
CA ASN A 112 8.40 1.59 2.17
C ASN A 112 7.22 2.16 2.96
N SER A 113 6.47 1.30 3.65
CA SER A 113 5.34 1.71 4.50
C SER A 113 5.81 2.58 5.67
N ASP A 114 6.87 2.17 6.37
CA ASP A 114 7.43 2.96 7.47
C ASP A 114 8.03 4.28 6.97
N GLU A 115 8.75 4.28 5.83
CA GLU A 115 9.35 5.49 5.25
C GLU A 115 8.30 6.54 4.91
N ILE A 116 7.20 6.18 4.24
CA ILE A 116 6.16 7.15 3.86
C ILE A 116 5.36 7.62 5.09
N LEU A 117 5.02 6.73 6.00
CA LEU A 117 4.30 7.10 7.22
C LEU A 117 5.12 8.03 8.12
N ASN A 118 6.43 7.79 8.25
CA ASN A 118 7.33 8.66 9.00
C ASN A 118 7.54 10.00 8.29
N TYR A 119 7.66 10.03 6.97
CA TYR A 119 7.81 11.26 6.20
C TYR A 119 6.64 12.24 6.42
N PHE A 120 5.42 11.72 6.59
CA PHE A 120 4.21 12.52 6.85
C PHE A 120 3.81 12.57 8.33
N ASP A 121 4.64 12.11 9.27
CA ASP A 121 4.35 12.07 10.72
C ASP A 121 3.05 11.34 11.07
N LYS A 122 2.76 10.23 10.37
CA LYS A 122 1.53 9.44 10.54
C LYS A 122 1.76 8.03 11.11
N ARG A 123 3.02 7.63 11.38
CA ARG A 123 3.35 6.26 11.84
C ARG A 123 2.65 5.90 13.16
N GLU A 124 2.62 6.84 14.10
CA GLU A 124 2.05 6.63 15.45
C GLU A 124 0.52 6.52 15.48
N LEU A 125 -0.14 6.75 14.34
CA LEU A 125 -1.58 6.55 14.23
C LEU A 125 -1.95 5.07 14.22
N PHE A 126 -1.07 4.20 13.72
CA PHE A 126 -1.34 2.79 13.49
C PHE A 126 -0.86 1.92 14.67
N ASP A 127 -1.83 1.21 15.27
CA ASP A 127 -1.59 0.23 16.33
C ASP A 127 -0.90 -1.04 15.79
N LEU A 128 -1.09 -1.36 14.50
CA LEU A 128 -0.47 -2.50 13.80
C LEU A 128 -0.21 -2.15 12.34
N ILE A 129 0.88 -2.66 11.77
CA ILE A 129 1.14 -2.67 10.33
C ILE A 129 1.33 -4.11 9.87
N ILE A 130 0.60 -4.52 8.85
CA ILE A 130 0.81 -5.77 8.11
C ILE A 130 1.26 -5.39 6.69
N ALA A 131 2.51 -5.67 6.41
CA ALA A 131 3.18 -5.39 5.14
C ALA A 131 3.31 -6.67 4.29
N ALA A 132 3.91 -6.54 3.11
CA ALA A 132 4.08 -7.64 2.17
C ALA A 132 4.86 -8.85 2.75
N GLU A 133 5.75 -8.60 3.70
CA GLU A 133 6.60 -9.62 4.35
C GLU A 133 5.87 -10.39 5.45
N ASP A 134 4.74 -9.89 5.93
CA ASP A 134 4.01 -10.46 7.07
C ASP A 134 2.95 -11.50 6.64
N VAL A 135 2.75 -11.68 5.33
CA VAL A 135 1.76 -12.59 4.75
C VAL A 135 2.39 -13.56 3.78
N ASN A 136 1.88 -14.79 3.74
CA ASN A 136 2.26 -15.77 2.72
C ASN A 136 1.52 -15.49 1.41
N ASN A 137 0.26 -15.09 1.50
CA ASN A 137 -0.61 -14.82 0.36
C ASN A 137 -1.06 -13.36 0.37
N LYS A 138 -0.63 -12.60 -0.65
CA LYS A 138 -1.01 -11.20 -0.83
C LYS A 138 -2.44 -11.07 -1.32
N LYS A 139 -3.00 -9.86 -1.24
CA LYS A 139 -4.29 -9.51 -1.90
C LYS A 139 -4.28 -10.01 -3.36
N PRO A 140 -5.33 -10.68 -3.85
CA PRO A 140 -6.70 -10.72 -3.33
C PRO A 140 -6.97 -11.82 -2.27
N ASN A 141 -5.94 -12.42 -1.66
CA ASN A 141 -6.12 -13.29 -0.51
C ASN A 141 -6.43 -12.45 0.73
N PRO A 142 -7.40 -12.86 1.59
CA PRO A 142 -7.81 -12.08 2.77
C PRO A 142 -6.83 -12.18 3.95
N GLU A 143 -5.73 -12.93 3.84
CA GLU A 143 -4.82 -13.28 4.95
C GLU A 143 -4.42 -12.07 5.79
N GLY A 144 -4.03 -10.96 5.16
CA GLY A 144 -3.59 -9.76 5.89
C GLY A 144 -4.72 -9.14 6.72
N PHE A 145 -5.94 -9.08 6.19
CA PHE A 145 -7.09 -8.56 6.93
C PHE A 145 -7.50 -9.50 8.08
N ILE A 146 -7.50 -10.81 7.84
CA ILE A 146 -7.81 -11.82 8.86
C ILE A 146 -6.77 -11.75 10.00
N LYS A 147 -5.47 -11.72 9.69
CA LYS A 147 -4.41 -11.56 10.69
C LYS A 147 -4.58 -10.32 11.57
N ALA A 148 -4.98 -9.19 10.98
CA ALA A 148 -5.24 -7.97 11.75
C ALA A 148 -6.44 -8.13 12.70
N MET A 149 -7.53 -8.72 12.23
CA MET A 149 -8.71 -9.03 13.07
C MET A 149 -8.38 -9.98 14.21
N GLU A 150 -7.63 -11.04 13.93
CA GLU A 150 -7.16 -12.00 14.94
C GLU A 150 -6.26 -11.35 15.99
N TYR A 151 -5.31 -10.49 15.56
CA TYR A 151 -4.41 -9.79 16.47
C TYR A 151 -5.14 -8.92 17.50
N PHE A 152 -6.20 -8.23 17.08
CA PHE A 152 -7.00 -7.39 17.99
C PHE A 152 -8.18 -8.13 18.65
N HIS A 153 -8.44 -9.38 18.28
CA HIS A 153 -9.62 -10.15 18.69
C HIS A 153 -10.94 -9.41 18.37
N VAL A 154 -11.02 -8.82 17.15
CA VAL A 154 -12.20 -8.10 16.66
C VAL A 154 -12.81 -8.91 15.52
N SER A 155 -14.15 -9.08 15.57
CA SER A 155 -14.88 -9.79 14.50
C SER A 155 -14.96 -8.98 13.20
N SER A 156 -15.19 -9.65 12.09
CA SER A 156 -15.37 -9.01 10.78
C SER A 156 -16.50 -7.97 10.75
N GLU A 157 -17.60 -8.25 11.46
CA GLU A 157 -18.76 -7.34 11.58
C GLU A 157 -18.41 -6.00 12.26
N ASN A 158 -17.41 -6.00 13.16
CA ASN A 158 -16.90 -4.84 13.86
C ASN A 158 -15.65 -4.24 13.20
N THR A 159 -15.31 -4.70 11.99
CA THR A 159 -14.16 -4.24 11.21
C THR A 159 -14.61 -3.49 9.97
N LEU A 160 -14.00 -2.33 9.72
CA LEU A 160 -14.18 -1.52 8.52
C LEU A 160 -12.85 -1.45 7.75
N VAL A 161 -12.88 -1.79 6.47
CA VAL A 161 -11.72 -1.70 5.57
C VAL A 161 -11.89 -0.49 4.65
N PHE A 162 -10.86 0.36 4.57
CA PHE A 162 -10.70 1.38 3.54
C PHE A 162 -9.75 0.87 2.47
N GLU A 163 -10.21 0.83 1.22
CA GLU A 163 -9.48 0.24 0.09
C GLU A 163 -9.91 0.90 -1.23
N ASP A 164 -8.99 1.07 -2.18
CA ASP A 164 -9.26 1.67 -3.49
C ASP A 164 -9.24 0.67 -4.64
N SER A 165 -8.40 -0.37 -4.54
CA SER A 165 -8.13 -1.34 -5.60
C SER A 165 -9.14 -2.50 -5.65
N ASP A 166 -9.42 -3.01 -6.84
CA ASP A 166 -10.33 -4.16 -6.99
C ASP A 166 -9.76 -5.43 -6.32
N VAL A 167 -8.45 -5.65 -6.35
CA VAL A 167 -7.81 -6.80 -5.67
C VAL A 167 -7.88 -6.68 -4.15
N GLY A 168 -7.78 -5.47 -3.62
CA GLY A 168 -7.92 -5.23 -2.18
C GLY A 168 -9.37 -5.34 -1.72
N ILE A 169 -10.33 -4.84 -2.52
CA ILE A 169 -11.78 -5.00 -2.27
C ILE A 169 -12.15 -6.48 -2.27
N GLU A 170 -11.66 -7.27 -3.24
CA GLU A 170 -11.89 -8.71 -3.27
C GLU A 170 -11.36 -9.40 -2.00
N ALA A 171 -10.16 -9.02 -1.54
CA ALA A 171 -9.61 -9.53 -0.29
C ALA A 171 -10.47 -9.14 0.93
N ALA A 172 -10.97 -7.90 0.98
CA ALA A 172 -11.81 -7.42 2.06
C ALA A 172 -13.18 -8.14 2.07
N VAL A 173 -13.80 -8.36 0.90
CA VAL A 173 -15.03 -9.18 0.77
C VAL A 173 -14.81 -10.58 1.33
N LYS A 174 -13.71 -11.23 0.94
CA LYS A 174 -13.38 -12.59 1.39
C LYS A 174 -13.08 -12.66 2.90
N SER A 175 -12.66 -11.57 3.51
CA SER A 175 -12.43 -11.48 4.96
C SER A 175 -13.72 -11.35 5.77
N GLY A 176 -14.84 -11.02 5.12
CA GLY A 176 -16.14 -10.77 5.74
C GLY A 176 -16.27 -9.40 6.41
N ALA A 177 -15.26 -8.53 6.32
CA ALA A 177 -15.30 -7.19 6.90
C ALA A 177 -16.19 -6.23 6.10
N ASN A 178 -16.64 -5.15 6.74
CA ASN A 178 -17.31 -4.05 6.06
C ASN A 178 -16.30 -3.27 5.22
N ILE A 179 -16.74 -2.71 4.08
CA ILE A 179 -15.84 -2.06 3.12
C ILE A 179 -16.34 -0.66 2.80
N LEU A 180 -15.42 0.27 2.76
CA LEU A 180 -15.59 1.59 2.18
C LEU A 180 -14.57 1.77 1.06
N LYS A 181 -15.06 1.81 -0.20
CA LYS A 181 -14.21 2.06 -1.36
C LYS A 181 -13.75 3.51 -1.38
N VAL A 182 -12.43 3.71 -1.35
CA VAL A 182 -11.82 5.03 -1.49
C VAL A 182 -11.68 5.34 -2.98
N GLN A 183 -12.09 6.54 -3.38
CA GLN A 183 -11.88 7.05 -4.73
C GLN A 183 -10.66 7.97 -4.75
N LYS A 184 -10.20 8.33 -5.96
CA LYS A 184 -9.09 9.29 -6.12
C LYS A 184 -9.37 10.60 -5.38
N PHE A 185 -8.35 11.15 -4.76
CA PHE A 185 -8.35 12.37 -3.96
C PHE A 185 -7.23 13.34 -4.38
#